data_2ac34d719676e6406e678d752fae638b
#
_entry.id   2ac34d719676e6406e678d752fae638b
#
_cell.length_a   1.000
_cell.length_b   1.000
_cell.length_c   1.000
_cell.angle_alpha   90.00
_cell.angle_beta   90.00
_cell.angle_gamma   90.00
#
_symmetry.space_group_name_H-M   'P 1'
#
loop_
_entity.id
_entity.type
_entity.pdbx_description
1 polymer ?
#
loop_
_entity_poly.entity_id
_entity_poly.type
_entity_poly.pdbx_seq_one_letter_code
_entity_poly.pdbx_strand_id
1 'polypeptide(L)'
;MTRAVLFDLGNTLLDEQTNLPLPGATGLLDALGEVRDADGLPVLSGLVSDWKMPRSPAEVGPLRQEYLQVLAASGLDAFFRPPDTRVTLSTDVGVRKPDPAIFRAALDHLQPGLPFHQAVFVTERLEHVQAARALGLLAIHFRGPGQTTGDVEQFADLLDLLKRIVTTATPCKQHDKAVGRFDSQAAKSKRADAAVTALVAQVSPARLGDRIRSLSGFGTRWTYSSNIGQVPRWVRDRFLEMGYPERDARFQPFAVPGAGQQQNVLCGAPADHPGLVLVCAHYDSLSESPSVSAPGSDDNASGLAVLLEVAELLRTPPVRRGLLFAAFGGEEQGLFGSTACAEVAAAEQWRIDVVINLDMVAFQDPARPSLVRVEYDQGNHHPGNDAAAKAFGLLMAQAAADYTNLAVEHTDIWNSDYMPFEAMGYAAIGVYEGGENPNYHKTTDTAETVNLDHLAEVARMVLATVYSIAR
;
A
#
# COMPACT_ATOMS: atom_id res chain seq x y z
N MET A 1 0.53 -7.98 -0.14
CA MET A 1 1.77 -8.42 0.57
C MET A 1 2.72 -9.06 -0.42
N THR A 2 3.95 -8.58 -0.48
CA THR A 2 4.97 -9.18 -1.35
C THR A 2 5.53 -10.44 -0.71
N ARG A 3 5.40 -11.58 -1.39
CA ARG A 3 5.78 -12.91 -0.91
C ARG A 3 7.02 -13.45 -1.61
N ALA A 4 7.33 -12.93 -2.81
CA ALA A 4 8.40 -13.46 -3.63
C ALA A 4 9.25 -12.36 -4.25
N VAL A 5 10.53 -12.63 -4.41
CA VAL A 5 11.47 -11.83 -5.19
C VAL A 5 12.06 -12.71 -6.29
N LEU A 6 11.81 -12.34 -7.53
CA LEU A 6 12.38 -12.96 -8.72
C LEU A 6 13.57 -12.12 -9.19
N PHE A 7 14.67 -12.76 -9.50
CA PHE A 7 15.85 -12.12 -10.06
C PHE A 7 16.11 -12.61 -11.49
N ASP A 8 16.53 -11.71 -12.36
CA ASP A 8 17.32 -12.11 -13.53
C ASP A 8 18.73 -12.49 -13.07
N LEU A 9 19.45 -13.26 -13.89
CA LEU A 9 20.81 -13.67 -13.56
C LEU A 9 21.86 -12.76 -14.20
N GLY A 10 21.87 -12.73 -15.53
CA GLY A 10 22.90 -12.02 -16.32
C GLY A 10 22.88 -10.52 -16.06
N ASN A 11 24.03 -9.93 -15.80
CA ASN A 11 24.25 -8.51 -15.51
C ASN A 11 23.33 -7.92 -14.41
N THR A 12 22.55 -8.78 -13.74
CA THR A 12 21.74 -8.44 -12.56
C THR A 12 22.38 -8.99 -11.28
N LEU A 13 22.70 -10.27 -11.21
CA LEU A 13 23.41 -10.90 -10.12
C LEU A 13 24.81 -11.38 -10.51
N LEU A 14 25.04 -11.65 -11.77
CA LEU A 14 26.23 -12.25 -12.32
C LEU A 14 26.70 -11.43 -13.54
N ASP A 15 28.00 -11.14 -13.59
CA ASP A 15 28.63 -10.52 -14.76
C ASP A 15 28.74 -11.58 -15.89
N GLU A 16 28.07 -11.35 -17.00
CA GLU A 16 28.04 -12.28 -18.15
C GLU A 16 29.40 -12.46 -18.86
N GLN A 17 30.34 -11.53 -18.68
CA GLN A 17 31.68 -11.62 -19.29
C GLN A 17 32.61 -12.52 -18.46
N THR A 18 32.49 -12.45 -17.15
CA THR A 18 33.41 -13.16 -16.23
C THR A 18 32.76 -14.41 -15.61
N ASN A 19 31.44 -14.55 -15.67
CA ASN A 19 30.64 -15.54 -14.95
C ASN A 19 30.86 -15.50 -13.41
N LEU A 20 31.24 -14.34 -12.85
CA LEU A 20 31.39 -14.13 -11.43
C LEU A 20 30.21 -13.30 -10.90
N PRO A 21 29.84 -13.50 -9.62
CA PRO A 21 28.82 -12.66 -8.99
C PRO A 21 29.23 -11.17 -9.04
N LEU A 22 28.28 -10.31 -9.33
CA LEU A 22 28.51 -8.86 -9.22
C LEU A 22 28.85 -8.49 -7.77
N PRO A 23 29.73 -7.50 -7.53
CA PRO A 23 30.11 -7.08 -6.19
C PRO A 23 28.91 -6.71 -5.33
N GLY A 24 28.67 -7.44 -4.25
CA GLY A 24 27.55 -7.27 -3.33
C GLY A 24 26.35 -8.21 -3.57
N ALA A 25 26.28 -8.92 -4.70
CA ALA A 25 25.14 -9.79 -5.02
C ALA A 25 24.96 -10.92 -3.99
N THR A 26 26.03 -11.57 -3.57
CA THR A 26 25.96 -12.62 -2.53
C THR A 26 25.51 -12.07 -1.18
N GLY A 27 26.00 -10.88 -0.80
CA GLY A 27 25.59 -10.22 0.44
C GLY A 27 24.10 -9.82 0.44
N LEU A 28 23.57 -9.39 -0.70
CA LEU A 28 22.13 -9.15 -0.89
C LEU A 28 21.34 -10.44 -0.65
N LEU A 29 21.72 -11.54 -1.33
CA LEU A 29 21.01 -12.82 -1.26
C LEU A 29 21.05 -13.46 0.13
N ASP A 30 22.21 -13.39 0.82
CA ASP A 30 22.35 -13.81 2.22
C ASP A 30 21.39 -13.03 3.12
N ALA A 31 21.45 -11.70 3.04
CA ALA A 31 20.62 -10.85 3.87
C ALA A 31 19.11 -11.01 3.55
N LEU A 32 18.74 -11.22 2.28
CA LEU A 32 17.35 -11.47 1.87
C LEU A 32 16.82 -12.80 2.42
N GLY A 33 17.67 -13.82 2.57
CA GLY A 33 17.31 -15.11 3.18
C GLY A 33 16.86 -14.99 4.65
N GLU A 34 17.32 -13.96 5.35
CA GLU A 34 16.93 -13.67 6.73
C GLU A 34 15.66 -12.79 6.82
N VAL A 35 15.23 -12.18 5.72
CA VAL A 35 14.05 -11.31 5.71
C VAL A 35 12.79 -12.17 5.87
N ARG A 36 11.89 -11.67 6.69
CA ARG A 36 10.55 -12.22 6.84
C ARG A 36 9.55 -11.22 6.26
N ASP A 37 8.51 -11.73 5.64
CA ASP A 37 7.40 -10.90 5.23
C ASP A 37 6.58 -10.44 6.45
N ALA A 38 5.57 -9.63 6.20
CA ALA A 38 4.74 -9.08 7.27
C ALA A 38 3.96 -10.14 8.08
N ASP A 39 3.82 -11.37 7.57
CA ASP A 39 3.25 -12.52 8.32
C ASP A 39 4.33 -13.31 9.09
N GLY A 40 5.58 -12.84 9.08
CA GLY A 40 6.71 -13.54 9.70
C GLY A 40 7.21 -14.75 8.91
N LEU A 41 6.74 -14.96 7.67
CA LEU A 41 7.15 -16.06 6.80
C LEU A 41 8.41 -15.69 6.01
N PRO A 42 9.28 -16.66 5.69
CA PRO A 42 10.44 -16.41 4.84
C PRO A 42 10.03 -15.92 3.46
N VAL A 43 10.73 -14.89 2.98
CA VAL A 43 10.56 -14.40 1.60
C VAL A 43 11.02 -15.47 0.63
N LEU A 44 10.20 -15.74 -0.38
CA LEU A 44 10.55 -16.67 -1.44
C LEU A 44 11.44 -15.96 -2.45
N SER A 45 12.61 -16.52 -2.76
CA SER A 45 13.51 -16.01 -3.80
C SER A 45 13.67 -17.01 -4.93
N GLY A 46 13.67 -16.54 -6.17
CA GLY A 46 13.85 -17.38 -7.35
C GLY A 46 14.56 -16.66 -8.48
N LEU A 47 15.11 -17.46 -9.42
CA LEU A 47 15.66 -16.97 -10.68
C LEU A 47 14.65 -17.18 -11.80
N VAL A 48 14.56 -16.18 -12.69
CA VAL A 48 13.86 -16.28 -13.96
C VAL A 48 14.80 -15.80 -15.07
N SER A 49 15.34 -16.72 -15.86
CA SER A 49 16.42 -16.43 -16.78
C SER A 49 16.14 -16.87 -18.20
N ASP A 50 16.56 -16.06 -19.16
CA ASP A 50 16.66 -16.48 -20.54
C ASP A 50 17.91 -17.33 -20.73
N TRP A 51 17.73 -18.49 -21.33
CA TRP A 51 18.81 -19.40 -21.68
C TRP A 51 18.63 -19.93 -23.11
N LYS A 52 19.44 -20.88 -23.50
CA LYS A 52 19.41 -21.51 -24.83
C LYS A 52 18.06 -22.18 -25.07
N MET A 53 17.44 -21.88 -26.21
CA MET A 53 16.18 -22.52 -26.59
C MET A 53 16.44 -23.91 -27.17
N PRO A 54 15.72 -24.95 -26.69
CA PRO A 54 15.88 -26.31 -27.20
C PRO A 54 15.29 -26.43 -28.62
N ARG A 55 15.94 -27.18 -29.48
CA ARG A 55 15.45 -27.55 -30.82
C ARG A 55 14.55 -28.80 -30.80
N SER A 56 14.63 -29.56 -29.71
CA SER A 56 13.82 -30.74 -29.47
C SER A 56 13.60 -30.95 -27.97
N PRO A 57 12.56 -31.68 -27.55
CA PRO A 57 12.33 -32.01 -26.14
C PRO A 57 13.50 -32.72 -25.46
N ALA A 58 14.30 -33.48 -26.22
CA ALA A 58 15.46 -34.20 -25.70
C ALA A 58 16.62 -33.25 -25.28
N GLU A 59 16.65 -32.05 -25.79
CA GLU A 59 17.70 -31.05 -25.44
C GLU A 59 17.40 -30.25 -24.16
N VAL A 60 16.16 -30.27 -23.66
CA VAL A 60 15.76 -29.49 -22.47
C VAL A 60 16.63 -29.87 -21.26
N GLY A 61 16.71 -31.14 -20.91
CA GLY A 61 17.49 -31.61 -19.76
C GLY A 61 18.98 -31.23 -19.83
N PRO A 62 19.68 -31.55 -20.94
CA PRO A 62 21.07 -31.17 -21.15
C PRO A 62 21.31 -29.63 -21.03
N LEU A 63 20.47 -28.79 -21.65
CA LEU A 63 20.60 -27.34 -21.59
C LEU A 63 20.33 -26.81 -20.19
N ARG A 64 19.36 -27.37 -19.48
CA ARG A 64 19.13 -27.03 -18.07
C ARG A 64 20.34 -27.37 -17.21
N GLN A 65 20.96 -28.52 -17.40
CA GLN A 65 22.15 -28.95 -16.65
C GLN A 65 23.33 -28.02 -16.95
N GLU A 66 23.51 -27.57 -18.19
CA GLU A 66 24.54 -26.60 -18.55
C GLU A 66 24.36 -25.28 -17.79
N TYR A 67 23.13 -24.75 -17.72
CA TYR A 67 22.83 -23.56 -16.92
C TYR A 67 23.16 -23.76 -15.45
N LEU A 68 22.73 -24.88 -14.86
CA LEU A 68 22.97 -25.18 -13.45
C LEU A 68 24.48 -25.34 -13.13
N GLN A 69 25.29 -25.79 -14.10
CA GLN A 69 26.75 -25.81 -13.96
C GLN A 69 27.35 -24.39 -13.93
N VAL A 70 26.86 -23.47 -14.75
CA VAL A 70 27.26 -22.06 -14.70
C VAL A 70 26.88 -21.44 -13.35
N LEU A 71 25.65 -21.68 -12.88
CA LEU A 71 25.17 -21.19 -11.61
C LEU A 71 26.01 -21.75 -10.43
N ALA A 72 26.35 -23.04 -10.47
CA ALA A 72 27.20 -23.66 -9.46
C ALA A 72 28.64 -23.15 -9.49
N ALA A 73 29.20 -22.94 -10.69
CA ALA A 73 30.55 -22.39 -10.85
C ALA A 73 30.66 -20.95 -10.31
N SER A 74 29.59 -20.17 -10.36
CA SER A 74 29.53 -18.82 -9.76
C SER A 74 29.34 -18.83 -8.23
N GLY A 75 28.95 -19.96 -7.62
CA GLY A 75 28.60 -20.08 -6.21
C GLY A 75 27.21 -19.54 -5.84
N LEU A 76 26.43 -19.05 -6.82
CA LEU A 76 25.07 -18.54 -6.59
C LEU A 76 24.02 -19.65 -6.42
N ASP A 77 24.35 -20.90 -6.80
CA ASP A 77 23.46 -22.06 -6.67
C ASP A 77 22.99 -22.30 -5.23
N ALA A 78 23.80 -21.95 -4.25
CA ALA A 78 23.50 -22.12 -2.82
C ALA A 78 22.20 -21.35 -2.41
N PHE A 79 21.90 -20.22 -3.06
CA PHE A 79 20.78 -19.36 -2.74
C PHE A 79 19.47 -19.80 -3.41
N PHE A 80 19.55 -20.65 -4.43
CA PHE A 80 18.39 -21.06 -5.26
C PHE A 80 18.17 -22.59 -5.20
N ARG A 81 18.17 -23.14 -3.99
CA ARG A 81 17.91 -24.58 -3.76
C ARG A 81 16.53 -24.82 -3.14
N PRO A 82 15.81 -25.85 -3.58
CA PRO A 82 16.14 -26.74 -4.69
C PRO A 82 15.92 -26.07 -6.06
N PRO A 83 16.75 -26.36 -7.07
CA PRO A 83 16.68 -25.63 -8.36
C PRO A 83 15.38 -25.88 -9.13
N ASP A 84 14.69 -26.99 -8.89
CA ASP A 84 13.43 -27.31 -9.57
C ASP A 84 12.27 -26.39 -9.17
N THR A 85 12.36 -25.76 -8.00
CA THR A 85 11.35 -24.80 -7.51
C THR A 85 11.84 -23.37 -7.47
N ARG A 86 13.14 -23.13 -7.63
CA ARG A 86 13.71 -21.78 -7.50
C ARG A 86 14.38 -21.24 -8.76
N VAL A 87 14.51 -22.06 -9.80
CA VAL A 87 15.12 -21.67 -11.07
C VAL A 87 14.18 -21.99 -12.22
N THR A 88 13.74 -20.95 -12.91
CA THR A 88 12.88 -21.04 -14.10
C THR A 88 13.63 -20.51 -15.31
N LEU A 89 13.71 -21.32 -16.35
CA LEU A 89 14.44 -20.99 -17.57
C LEU A 89 13.50 -20.93 -18.79
N SER A 90 13.82 -20.05 -19.72
CA SER A 90 13.16 -20.06 -21.04
C SER A 90 13.27 -21.42 -21.74
N THR A 91 14.36 -22.15 -21.47
CA THR A 91 14.58 -23.55 -21.94
C THR A 91 13.47 -24.49 -21.49
N ASP A 92 13.02 -24.36 -20.23
CA ASP A 92 12.02 -25.25 -19.63
C ASP A 92 10.60 -24.88 -20.05
N VAL A 93 10.32 -23.57 -20.11
CA VAL A 93 8.99 -23.02 -20.39
C VAL A 93 8.69 -22.94 -21.88
N GLY A 94 9.72 -22.88 -22.72
CA GLY A 94 9.58 -22.78 -24.18
C GLY A 94 9.38 -21.37 -24.69
N VAL A 95 9.40 -20.36 -23.82
CA VAL A 95 9.30 -18.92 -24.16
C VAL A 95 10.34 -18.12 -23.39
N ARG A 96 10.69 -16.95 -23.91
CA ARG A 96 11.65 -16.01 -23.29
C ARG A 96 10.93 -14.86 -22.62
N LYS A 97 11.59 -14.20 -21.68
CA LYS A 97 11.17 -12.87 -21.24
C LYS A 97 11.13 -11.92 -22.46
N PRO A 98 10.12 -11.06 -22.57
CA PRO A 98 9.12 -10.70 -21.55
C PRO A 98 7.78 -11.47 -21.66
N ASP A 99 7.71 -12.65 -22.25
CA ASP A 99 6.47 -13.40 -22.35
C ASP A 99 5.86 -13.67 -20.94
N PRO A 100 4.56 -13.42 -20.72
CA PRO A 100 3.90 -13.62 -19.42
C PRO A 100 4.03 -15.04 -18.87
N ALA A 101 4.09 -16.04 -19.74
CA ALA A 101 4.13 -17.47 -19.34
C ALA A 101 5.39 -17.80 -18.52
N ILE A 102 6.54 -17.14 -18.78
CA ILE A 102 7.77 -17.42 -18.03
C ILE A 102 7.66 -16.89 -16.59
N PHE A 103 7.06 -15.71 -16.39
CA PHE A 103 6.83 -15.14 -15.06
C PHE A 103 5.80 -15.95 -14.29
N ARG A 104 4.73 -16.42 -14.98
CA ARG A 104 3.73 -17.28 -14.35
C ARG A 104 4.37 -18.60 -13.88
N ALA A 105 5.14 -19.25 -14.74
CA ALA A 105 5.86 -20.48 -14.39
C ALA A 105 6.82 -20.26 -13.21
N ALA A 106 7.55 -19.13 -13.18
CA ALA A 106 8.47 -18.82 -12.09
C ALA A 106 7.74 -18.68 -10.74
N LEU A 107 6.59 -18.00 -10.72
CA LEU A 107 5.80 -17.88 -9.49
C LEU A 107 5.16 -19.19 -9.07
N ASP A 108 4.65 -19.98 -10.01
CA ASP A 108 4.05 -21.29 -9.72
C ASP A 108 5.10 -22.31 -9.22
N HIS A 109 6.35 -22.22 -9.65
CA HIS A 109 7.46 -23.00 -9.10
C HIS A 109 7.76 -22.63 -7.65
N LEU A 110 7.72 -21.35 -7.29
CA LEU A 110 7.92 -20.89 -5.92
C LEU A 110 6.74 -21.26 -5.02
N GLN A 111 5.53 -20.93 -5.48
CA GLN A 111 4.29 -21.24 -4.80
C GLN A 111 3.15 -21.24 -5.82
N PRO A 112 2.48 -22.42 -6.07
CA PRO A 112 1.37 -22.50 -7.01
C PRO A 112 0.27 -21.47 -6.73
N GLY A 113 -0.13 -20.73 -7.77
CA GLY A 113 -1.18 -19.73 -7.69
C GLY A 113 -0.79 -18.39 -7.07
N LEU A 114 0.51 -18.15 -6.80
CA LEU A 114 0.97 -16.86 -6.27
C LEU A 114 0.66 -15.73 -7.28
N PRO A 115 -0.12 -14.69 -6.91
CA PRO A 115 -0.48 -13.62 -7.81
C PRO A 115 0.73 -12.76 -8.22
N PHE A 116 0.69 -12.15 -9.40
CA PHE A 116 1.76 -11.27 -9.89
C PHE A 116 2.03 -10.09 -8.96
N HIS A 117 1.01 -9.45 -8.41
CA HIS A 117 1.15 -8.31 -7.52
C HIS A 117 1.79 -8.65 -6.15
N GLN A 118 1.93 -9.94 -5.83
CA GLN A 118 2.65 -10.39 -4.63
C GLN A 118 4.12 -10.73 -4.91
N ALA A 119 4.66 -10.29 -6.04
CA ALA A 119 6.04 -10.56 -6.40
C ALA A 119 6.76 -9.33 -6.93
N VAL A 120 8.05 -9.24 -6.57
CA VAL A 120 8.99 -8.28 -7.13
C VAL A 120 9.85 -8.99 -8.17
N PHE A 121 10.11 -8.33 -9.28
CA PHE A 121 11.09 -8.77 -10.27
C PHE A 121 12.23 -7.76 -10.40
N VAL A 122 13.47 -8.23 -10.32
CA VAL A 122 14.68 -7.39 -10.42
C VAL A 122 15.46 -7.79 -11.66
N THR A 123 15.72 -6.85 -12.52
CA THR A 123 16.49 -7.05 -13.78
C THR A 123 17.17 -5.76 -14.25
N GLU A 124 18.26 -5.88 -14.98
CA GLU A 124 18.95 -4.76 -15.64
C GLU A 124 18.30 -4.36 -16.97
N ARG A 125 17.31 -5.11 -17.46
CA ARG A 125 16.70 -4.87 -18.78
C ARG A 125 15.40 -4.09 -18.65
N LEU A 126 15.42 -2.84 -19.10
CA LEU A 126 14.25 -1.95 -19.02
C LEU A 126 13.01 -2.52 -19.72
N GLU A 127 13.19 -3.20 -20.87
CA GLU A 127 12.08 -3.86 -21.58
C GLU A 127 11.39 -4.95 -20.74
N HIS A 128 12.18 -5.72 -19.97
CA HIS A 128 11.65 -6.75 -19.06
C HIS A 128 10.93 -6.13 -17.86
N VAL A 129 11.47 -5.00 -17.34
CA VAL A 129 10.83 -4.23 -16.26
C VAL A 129 9.45 -3.73 -16.70
N GLN A 130 9.38 -3.11 -17.88
CA GLN A 130 8.12 -2.57 -18.41
C GLN A 130 7.06 -3.66 -18.62
N ALA A 131 7.48 -4.79 -19.18
CA ALA A 131 6.57 -5.92 -19.39
C ALA A 131 6.11 -6.57 -18.07
N ALA A 132 7.02 -6.77 -17.11
CA ALA A 132 6.65 -7.31 -15.80
C ALA A 132 5.66 -6.39 -15.05
N ARG A 133 5.87 -5.08 -15.13
CA ARG A 133 4.92 -4.10 -14.59
C ARG A 133 3.56 -4.18 -15.27
N ALA A 134 3.50 -4.36 -16.57
CA ALA A 134 2.24 -4.53 -17.30
C ALA A 134 1.46 -5.77 -16.87
N LEU A 135 2.12 -6.76 -16.26
CA LEU A 135 1.50 -7.97 -15.70
C LEU A 135 1.08 -7.78 -14.23
N GLY A 136 1.40 -6.63 -13.62
CA GLY A 136 1.10 -6.38 -12.22
C GLY A 136 2.20 -6.80 -11.23
N LEU A 137 3.40 -7.23 -11.70
CA LEU A 137 4.53 -7.38 -10.80
C LEU A 137 5.07 -6.00 -10.40
N LEU A 138 5.54 -5.85 -9.19
CA LEU A 138 6.48 -4.80 -8.89
C LEU A 138 7.81 -5.14 -9.57
N ALA A 139 8.33 -4.28 -10.44
CA ALA A 139 9.58 -4.56 -11.13
C ALA A 139 10.58 -3.42 -10.96
N ILE A 140 11.79 -3.77 -10.54
CA ILE A 140 12.88 -2.86 -10.22
C ILE A 140 13.92 -2.95 -11.34
N HIS A 141 14.23 -1.79 -11.93
CA HIS A 141 15.32 -1.67 -12.89
C HIS A 141 16.64 -1.51 -12.14
N PHE A 142 17.38 -2.60 -11.99
CA PHE A 142 18.72 -2.56 -11.40
C PHE A 142 19.72 -2.05 -12.44
N ARG A 143 20.56 -1.09 -12.08
CA ARG A 143 21.56 -0.55 -12.99
C ARG A 143 22.75 -1.51 -13.11
N GLY A 144 22.75 -2.31 -14.16
CA GLY A 144 23.82 -3.24 -14.46
C GLY A 144 25.11 -2.58 -14.97
N PRO A 145 26.18 -3.36 -15.16
CA PRO A 145 27.46 -2.86 -15.65
C PRO A 145 27.33 -2.13 -16.99
N GLY A 146 27.91 -0.93 -17.08
CA GLY A 146 27.92 -0.11 -18.30
C GLY A 146 26.62 0.64 -18.60
N GLN A 147 25.61 0.55 -17.77
CA GLN A 147 24.35 1.30 -17.91
C GLN A 147 24.42 2.65 -17.19
N THR A 148 23.64 3.62 -17.70
CA THR A 148 23.57 4.98 -17.14
C THR A 148 22.26 5.28 -16.44
N THR A 149 21.25 4.38 -16.54
CA THR A 149 19.92 4.52 -15.95
C THR A 149 19.54 3.27 -15.20
N GLY A 150 18.75 3.43 -14.14
CA GLY A 150 18.18 2.37 -13.30
C GLY A 150 17.48 2.99 -12.10
N ASP A 151 16.56 2.25 -11.49
CA ASP A 151 15.87 2.66 -10.26
C ASP A 151 16.82 2.55 -9.05
N VAL A 152 17.71 1.56 -9.08
CA VAL A 152 18.70 1.26 -8.04
C VAL A 152 20.04 0.91 -8.66
N GLU A 153 21.11 1.37 -8.06
CA GLU A 153 22.49 1.19 -8.55
C GLU A 153 23.32 0.25 -7.69
N GLN A 154 23.09 0.27 -6.37
CA GLN A 154 23.86 -0.50 -5.41
C GLN A 154 23.02 -1.61 -4.80
N PHE A 155 23.64 -2.77 -4.53
CA PHE A 155 22.93 -3.89 -3.87
C PHE A 155 22.49 -3.57 -2.44
N ALA A 156 23.18 -2.66 -1.74
CA ALA A 156 22.77 -2.19 -0.43
C ALA A 156 21.42 -1.45 -0.50
N ASP A 157 21.30 -0.52 -1.45
CA ASP A 157 20.06 0.24 -1.67
C ASP A 157 18.93 -0.67 -2.14
N LEU A 158 19.26 -1.65 -3.00
CA LEU A 158 18.31 -2.68 -3.44
C LEU A 158 17.81 -3.53 -2.26
N LEU A 159 18.71 -3.93 -1.34
CA LEU A 159 18.34 -4.69 -0.16
C LEU A 159 17.39 -3.89 0.75
N ASP A 160 17.69 -2.61 0.99
CA ASP A 160 16.86 -1.76 1.83
C ASP A 160 15.49 -1.51 1.18
N LEU A 161 15.45 -1.35 -0.15
CA LEU A 161 14.21 -1.26 -0.91
C LEU A 161 13.40 -2.56 -0.83
N LEU A 162 14.03 -3.72 -1.06
CA LEU A 162 13.37 -5.03 -0.99
C LEU A 162 12.85 -5.32 0.42
N LYS A 163 13.64 -5.03 1.47
CA LYS A 163 13.18 -5.14 2.86
C LYS A 163 11.92 -4.29 3.08
N ARG A 164 11.94 -3.03 2.67
CA ARG A 164 10.78 -2.14 2.78
C ARG A 164 9.56 -2.73 2.08
N ILE A 165 9.70 -3.14 0.80
CA ILE A 165 8.59 -3.70 0.00
C ILE A 165 8.03 -4.99 0.61
N VAL A 166 8.89 -5.86 1.13
CA VAL A 166 8.52 -7.19 1.62
C VAL A 166 7.96 -7.15 3.05
N THR A 167 8.54 -6.29 3.91
CA THR A 167 8.05 -6.12 5.28
C THR A 167 6.85 -5.19 5.36
N THR A 168 6.68 -4.33 4.34
CA THR A 168 5.46 -3.56 4.16
C THR A 168 4.41 -4.50 3.57
N ALA A 169 3.50 -4.96 4.40
CA ALA A 169 2.43 -5.82 3.95
C ALA A 169 1.53 -5.07 2.97
N THR A 170 1.42 -5.54 1.73
CA THR A 170 0.22 -5.25 0.94
C THR A 170 -0.89 -6.03 1.62
N PRO A 171 -1.95 -5.41 2.12
CA PRO A 171 -2.89 -6.10 2.99
C PRO A 171 -3.68 -7.16 2.23
N CYS A 172 -3.22 -8.40 2.28
CA CYS A 172 -4.17 -9.51 2.25
C CYS A 172 -4.72 -9.61 3.67
N LYS A 173 -5.80 -8.87 3.93
CA LYS A 173 -6.43 -8.81 5.25
C LYS A 173 -7.22 -10.09 5.50
N GLN A 174 -6.55 -11.23 5.57
CA GLN A 174 -7.11 -12.40 6.25
C GLN A 174 -6.93 -12.20 7.74
N HIS A 175 -7.95 -11.61 8.35
CA HIS A 175 -8.08 -11.57 9.79
C HIS A 175 -8.35 -12.98 10.32
N ASP A 176 -7.30 -13.75 10.60
CA ASP A 176 -7.40 -14.94 11.41
C ASP A 176 -6.91 -14.65 12.86
N LYS A 177 -7.93 -14.44 13.72
CA LYS A 177 -7.92 -14.75 15.14
C LYS A 177 -7.01 -13.96 16.10
N ALA A 178 -7.46 -12.79 16.47
CA ALA A 178 -7.40 -12.41 17.88
C ALA A 178 -8.81 -12.02 18.35
N VAL A 179 -9.59 -13.00 18.78
CA VAL A 179 -10.89 -12.75 19.41
C VAL A 179 -10.63 -12.24 20.82
N GLY A 180 -10.43 -10.94 20.95
CA GLY A 180 -10.64 -10.25 22.20
C GLY A 180 -12.15 -10.22 22.47
N ARG A 181 -12.59 -10.77 23.60
CA ARG A 181 -14.00 -10.68 24.03
C ARG A 181 -14.37 -9.22 24.21
N PHE A 182 -15.34 -8.79 23.41
CA PHE A 182 -15.93 -7.47 23.49
C PHE A 182 -16.97 -7.37 24.59
N ASP A 183 -16.85 -6.32 25.39
CA ASP A 183 -17.98 -5.73 26.09
C ASP A 183 -18.63 -4.70 25.14
N SER A 184 -19.67 -5.10 24.44
CA SER A 184 -20.39 -4.33 23.43
C SER A 184 -21.39 -3.33 24.02
N GLN A 185 -21.11 -2.74 25.17
CA GLN A 185 -21.94 -1.71 25.78
C GLN A 185 -21.13 -0.50 26.22
N ALA A 186 -20.66 0.30 25.24
CA ALA A 186 -20.56 1.72 25.51
C ALA A 186 -22.00 2.22 25.70
N ALA A 187 -22.37 2.49 26.94
CA ALA A 187 -23.67 3.11 27.24
C ALA A 187 -23.77 4.38 26.42
N LYS A 188 -24.77 4.49 25.53
CA LYS A 188 -25.02 5.71 24.75
C LYS A 188 -24.97 6.89 25.71
N SER A 189 -23.97 7.71 25.58
CA SER A 189 -23.83 8.91 26.38
C SER A 189 -25.07 9.77 26.10
N LYS A 190 -25.79 10.17 27.13
CA LYS A 190 -26.99 10.99 26.98
C LYS A 190 -26.70 12.47 26.64
N ARG A 191 -25.49 12.79 26.17
CA ARG A 191 -25.05 14.15 25.84
C ARG A 191 -24.29 14.21 24.52
N ALA A 192 -24.97 13.90 23.42
CA ALA A 192 -24.45 14.31 22.12
C ALA A 192 -24.31 15.84 22.10
N ASP A 193 -23.10 16.32 21.75
CA ASP A 193 -22.84 17.77 21.62
C ASP A 193 -23.64 18.33 20.43
N ALA A 194 -24.40 19.39 20.67
CA ALA A 194 -25.30 19.96 19.66
C ALA A 194 -24.55 20.48 18.43
N ALA A 195 -23.32 21.02 18.60
CA ALA A 195 -22.52 21.51 17.48
C ALA A 195 -22.01 20.34 16.63
N VAL A 196 -21.55 19.26 17.27
CA VAL A 196 -21.15 18.03 16.56
C VAL A 196 -22.34 17.40 15.85
N THR A 197 -23.51 17.30 16.52
CA THR A 197 -24.75 16.78 15.93
C THR A 197 -25.15 17.54 14.67
N ALA A 198 -25.12 18.88 14.74
CA ALA A 198 -25.44 19.72 13.57
C ALA A 198 -24.42 19.58 12.44
N LEU A 199 -23.17 19.30 12.78
CA LEU A 199 -22.10 19.12 11.79
C LEU A 199 -22.21 17.78 11.09
N VAL A 200 -22.35 16.66 11.83
CA VAL A 200 -22.46 15.32 11.25
C VAL A 200 -23.74 15.14 10.42
N ALA A 201 -24.80 15.89 10.73
CA ALA A 201 -26.02 15.87 9.93
C ALA A 201 -25.84 16.41 8.49
N GLN A 202 -24.72 17.10 8.20
CA GLN A 202 -24.41 17.62 6.88
C GLN A 202 -23.67 16.61 5.97
N VAL A 203 -23.24 15.47 6.52
CA VAL A 203 -22.64 14.38 5.71
C VAL A 203 -23.61 13.90 4.65
N SER A 204 -23.16 13.85 3.41
CA SER A 204 -23.99 13.54 2.24
C SER A 204 -23.57 12.23 1.56
N PRO A 205 -24.40 11.17 1.63
CA PRO A 205 -24.16 9.95 0.85
C PRO A 205 -24.01 10.22 -0.65
N ALA A 206 -24.75 11.21 -1.18
CA ALA A 206 -24.68 11.56 -2.60
C ALA A 206 -23.30 12.13 -2.97
N ARG A 207 -22.74 13.07 -2.19
CA ARG A 207 -21.38 13.59 -2.43
C ARG A 207 -20.31 12.51 -2.31
N LEU A 208 -20.42 11.63 -1.31
CA LEU A 208 -19.52 10.48 -1.16
C LEU A 208 -19.56 9.60 -2.40
N GLY A 209 -20.76 9.24 -2.88
CA GLY A 209 -20.94 8.43 -4.09
C GLY A 209 -20.43 9.10 -5.36
N ASP A 210 -20.58 10.43 -5.50
CA ASP A 210 -20.07 11.19 -6.66
C ASP A 210 -18.54 11.18 -6.69
N ARG A 211 -17.88 11.30 -5.53
CA ARG A 211 -16.43 11.22 -5.40
C ARG A 211 -15.90 9.84 -5.75
N ILE A 212 -16.53 8.78 -5.24
CA ILE A 212 -16.18 7.40 -5.58
C ILE A 212 -16.32 7.16 -7.07
N ARG A 213 -17.45 7.53 -7.68
CA ARG A 213 -17.66 7.38 -9.13
C ARG A 213 -16.62 8.14 -9.95
N SER A 214 -16.24 9.35 -9.51
CA SER A 214 -15.21 10.14 -10.18
C SER A 214 -13.86 9.47 -10.12
N LEU A 215 -13.46 8.91 -8.97
CA LEU A 215 -12.19 8.21 -8.77
C LEU A 215 -12.16 6.89 -9.54
N SER A 216 -13.21 6.07 -9.45
CA SER A 216 -13.31 4.82 -10.21
C SER A 216 -13.38 5.07 -11.73
N GLY A 217 -13.89 6.24 -12.13
CA GLY A 217 -13.97 6.69 -13.52
C GLY A 217 -12.61 6.91 -14.21
N PHE A 218 -11.49 6.96 -13.46
CA PHE A 218 -10.15 6.89 -14.04
C PHE A 218 -9.86 5.51 -14.68
N GLY A 219 -10.68 4.50 -14.40
CA GLY A 219 -10.53 3.12 -14.87
C GLY A 219 -9.42 2.36 -14.14
N THR A 220 -8.27 2.97 -13.99
CA THR A 220 -7.18 2.50 -13.12
C THR A 220 -6.49 3.68 -12.47
N ARG A 221 -6.15 3.55 -11.20
CA ARG A 221 -5.28 4.47 -10.47
C ARG A 221 -4.00 3.77 -10.03
N TRP A 222 -3.65 2.70 -10.73
CA TRP A 222 -2.42 1.98 -10.49
C TRP A 222 -1.20 2.88 -10.62
N THR A 223 -0.31 2.80 -9.67
CA THR A 223 0.88 3.65 -9.53
C THR A 223 1.76 3.70 -10.79
N TYR A 224 1.78 2.62 -11.61
CA TYR A 224 2.53 2.59 -12.86
C TYR A 224 1.68 2.92 -14.10
N SER A 225 0.43 3.33 -13.93
CA SER A 225 -0.42 3.70 -15.05
C SER A 225 0.00 5.07 -15.63
N SER A 226 -0.16 5.24 -16.93
CA SER A 226 0.18 6.50 -17.61
C SER A 226 -0.67 7.70 -17.17
N ASN A 227 -1.83 7.45 -16.57
CA ASN A 227 -2.77 8.47 -16.11
C ASN A 227 -2.66 8.78 -14.61
N ILE A 228 -1.80 8.07 -13.85
CA ILE A 228 -1.72 8.25 -12.39
C ILE A 228 -1.49 9.71 -11.99
N GLY A 229 -0.69 10.47 -12.72
CA GLY A 229 -0.43 11.88 -12.46
C GLY A 229 -1.65 12.81 -12.60
N GLN A 230 -2.79 12.32 -13.11
CA GLN A 230 -4.05 13.08 -13.17
C GLN A 230 -4.80 13.01 -11.83
N VAL A 231 -4.64 11.92 -11.08
CA VAL A 231 -5.36 11.68 -9.82
C VAL A 231 -5.01 12.72 -8.75
N PRO A 232 -3.72 12.97 -8.40
CA PRO A 232 -3.39 14.01 -7.42
C PRO A 232 -3.82 15.40 -7.87
N ARG A 233 -3.84 15.70 -9.17
CA ARG A 233 -4.39 16.98 -9.68
C ARG A 233 -5.88 17.07 -9.41
N TRP A 234 -6.65 16.02 -9.71
CA TRP A 234 -8.07 15.96 -9.41
C TRP A 234 -8.33 16.15 -7.91
N VAL A 235 -7.58 15.48 -7.04
CA VAL A 235 -7.71 15.62 -5.58
C VAL A 235 -7.45 17.08 -5.14
N ARG A 236 -6.35 17.67 -5.62
CA ARG A 236 -6.03 19.07 -5.33
C ARG A 236 -7.13 20.02 -5.77
N ASP A 237 -7.68 19.81 -6.96
CA ASP A 237 -8.76 20.63 -7.51
C ASP A 237 -10.01 20.56 -6.62
N ARG A 238 -10.33 19.40 -6.03
CA ARG A 238 -11.44 19.29 -5.04
C ARG A 238 -11.23 20.19 -3.84
N PHE A 239 -10.02 20.24 -3.27
CA PHE A 239 -9.73 21.17 -2.18
C PHE A 239 -9.89 22.64 -2.60
N LEU A 240 -9.43 23.00 -3.79
CA LEU A 240 -9.58 24.37 -4.31
C LEU A 240 -11.05 24.72 -4.53
N GLU A 241 -11.87 23.83 -5.06
CA GLU A 241 -13.32 24.01 -5.24
C GLU A 241 -14.07 24.16 -3.90
N MET A 242 -13.61 23.47 -2.86
CA MET A 242 -14.11 23.68 -1.49
C MET A 242 -13.73 25.03 -0.93
N GLY A 243 -12.82 25.79 -1.58
CA GLY A 243 -12.37 27.11 -1.19
C GLY A 243 -11.15 27.10 -0.27
N TYR A 244 -10.38 26.02 -0.22
CA TYR A 244 -9.06 26.05 0.41
C TYR A 244 -8.13 26.96 -0.41
N PRO A 245 -7.29 27.78 0.22
CA PRO A 245 -6.31 28.60 -0.48
C PRO A 245 -5.31 27.73 -1.25
N GLU A 246 -4.87 28.21 -2.40
CA GLU A 246 -3.91 27.47 -3.23
C GLU A 246 -2.61 27.13 -2.50
N ARG A 247 -2.14 28.03 -1.62
CA ARG A 247 -0.96 27.82 -0.77
C ARG A 247 -1.12 26.66 0.24
N ASP A 248 -2.35 26.33 0.61
CA ASP A 248 -2.65 25.29 1.59
C ASP A 248 -2.89 23.93 0.91
N ALA A 249 -3.31 23.91 -0.37
CA ALA A 249 -3.46 22.71 -1.20
C ALA A 249 -2.24 22.50 -2.08
N ARG A 250 -1.23 21.77 -1.59
CA ARG A 250 0.08 21.64 -2.22
C ARG A 250 0.39 20.21 -2.61
N PHE A 251 1.26 20.06 -3.59
CA PHE A 251 1.88 18.78 -3.92
C PHE A 251 3.14 18.56 -3.10
N GLN A 252 3.35 17.32 -2.66
CA GLN A 252 4.60 16.87 -2.07
C GLN A 252 5.17 15.77 -2.96
N PRO A 253 6.36 15.98 -3.59
CA PRO A 253 6.95 14.98 -4.46
C PRO A 253 7.51 13.80 -3.65
N PHE A 254 7.39 12.60 -4.21
CA PHE A 254 8.05 11.39 -3.73
C PHE A 254 8.43 10.52 -4.92
N ALA A 255 9.40 9.62 -4.72
CA ALA A 255 9.88 8.72 -5.76
C ALA A 255 9.26 7.33 -5.58
N VAL A 256 8.82 6.73 -6.68
CA VAL A 256 8.45 5.32 -6.74
C VAL A 256 9.40 4.62 -7.69
N PRO A 257 10.10 3.57 -7.26
CA PRO A 257 10.96 2.79 -8.15
C PRO A 257 10.21 2.36 -9.40
N GLY A 258 10.76 2.77 -10.57
CA GLY A 258 10.18 2.46 -11.87
C GLY A 258 8.91 3.19 -12.30
N ALA A 259 8.31 3.99 -11.42
CA ALA A 259 7.26 4.92 -11.80
C ALA A 259 7.73 6.39 -11.77
N GLY A 260 8.99 6.62 -11.31
CA GLY A 260 9.59 7.94 -11.24
C GLY A 260 9.00 8.82 -10.15
N GLN A 261 9.00 10.15 -10.35
CA GLN A 261 8.46 11.10 -9.40
C GLN A 261 6.93 11.11 -9.46
N GLN A 262 6.31 10.99 -8.30
CA GLN A 262 4.87 11.14 -8.08
C GLN A 262 4.60 12.20 -7.02
N GLN A 263 3.35 12.43 -6.68
CA GLN A 263 2.96 13.54 -5.83
C GLN A 263 1.86 13.14 -4.85
N ASN A 264 2.14 13.26 -3.56
CA ASN A 264 1.08 13.36 -2.56
C ASN A 264 0.33 14.70 -2.72
N VAL A 265 -0.90 14.76 -2.21
CA VAL A 265 -1.64 16.01 -2.06
C VAL A 265 -1.83 16.29 -0.58
N LEU A 266 -1.31 17.40 -0.12
CA LEU A 266 -1.45 17.85 1.26
C LEU A 266 -2.29 19.12 1.29
N CYS A 267 -3.35 19.15 2.11
CA CYS A 267 -4.19 20.33 2.29
C CYS A 267 -4.29 20.70 3.76
N GLY A 268 -3.83 21.91 4.08
CA GLY A 268 -3.72 22.47 5.43
C GLY A 268 -2.31 22.95 5.73
N ALA A 269 -2.12 23.58 6.92
CA ALA A 269 -0.84 24.13 7.33
C ALA A 269 -0.31 23.42 8.57
N PRO A 270 0.84 22.75 8.51
CA PRO A 270 1.41 22.07 9.67
C PRO A 270 2.11 23.02 10.68
N ALA A 271 2.48 24.24 10.27
CA ALA A 271 3.51 25.01 10.96
C ALA A 271 3.06 25.92 12.12
N ASP A 272 1.79 26.35 12.20
CA ASP A 272 1.40 27.43 13.09
C ASP A 272 0.41 27.05 14.21
N HIS A 273 0.24 25.74 14.47
CA HIS A 273 -0.75 25.27 15.43
C HIS A 273 -0.11 24.57 16.65
N PRO A 274 -0.73 24.64 17.84
CA PRO A 274 -0.23 23.96 19.05
C PRO A 274 -0.23 22.44 18.95
N GLY A 275 -0.96 21.88 17.99
CA GLY A 275 -1.06 20.46 17.65
C GLY A 275 -1.76 20.31 16.31
N LEU A 276 -1.57 19.15 15.68
CA LEU A 276 -2.06 18.84 14.34
C LEU A 276 -2.83 17.51 14.34
N VAL A 277 -4.02 17.50 13.75
CA VAL A 277 -4.73 16.27 13.38
C VAL A 277 -4.49 16.01 11.90
N LEU A 278 -3.82 14.91 11.58
CA LEU A 278 -3.60 14.46 10.21
C LEU A 278 -4.63 13.41 9.85
N VAL A 279 -5.42 13.64 8.80
CA VAL A 279 -6.35 12.65 8.22
C VAL A 279 -5.82 12.25 6.87
N CYS A 280 -5.64 10.96 6.62
CA CYS A 280 -5.07 10.47 5.38
C CYS A 280 -5.84 9.30 4.77
N ALA A 281 -5.65 9.12 3.47
CA ALA A 281 -6.10 8.01 2.66
C ALA A 281 -5.23 7.94 1.41
N HIS A 282 -5.05 6.75 0.83
CA HIS A 282 -4.35 6.67 -0.45
C HIS A 282 -5.28 6.84 -1.64
N TYR A 283 -4.71 7.28 -2.76
CA TYR A 283 -5.46 7.53 -3.98
C TYR A 283 -5.17 6.52 -5.10
N ASP A 284 -4.08 5.78 -5.01
CA ASP A 284 -3.77 4.71 -5.95
C ASP A 284 -4.67 3.48 -5.71
N SER A 285 -4.69 2.56 -6.64
CA SER A 285 -5.53 1.35 -6.57
C SER A 285 -4.85 0.18 -7.24
N LEU A 286 -5.24 -1.02 -6.86
CA LEU A 286 -4.72 -2.28 -7.39
C LEU A 286 -5.85 -3.22 -7.82
N SER A 287 -5.52 -4.18 -8.69
CA SER A 287 -6.38 -5.31 -9.05
C SER A 287 -5.54 -6.47 -9.56
N GLU A 288 -6.18 -7.59 -9.91
CA GLU A 288 -5.56 -8.71 -10.62
C GLU A 288 -5.11 -8.36 -12.06
N SER A 289 -5.59 -7.23 -12.61
CA SER A 289 -5.23 -6.73 -13.94
C SER A 289 -5.03 -5.20 -13.94
N PRO A 290 -4.10 -4.68 -13.13
CA PRO A 290 -4.08 -3.26 -12.77
C PRO A 290 -3.72 -2.33 -13.93
N SER A 291 -2.99 -2.82 -14.93
CA SER A 291 -2.69 -2.04 -16.15
C SER A 291 -3.90 -1.87 -17.07
N VAL A 292 -4.94 -2.68 -16.90
CA VAL A 292 -6.17 -2.66 -17.71
C VAL A 292 -7.31 -2.01 -16.93
N SER A 293 -7.54 -2.45 -15.69
CA SER A 293 -8.64 -1.99 -14.86
C SER A 293 -8.31 -2.21 -13.38
N ALA A 294 -8.32 -1.14 -12.60
CA ALA A 294 -8.28 -1.15 -11.14
C ALA A 294 -9.20 -0.04 -10.63
N PRO A 295 -10.53 -0.26 -10.60
CA PRO A 295 -11.49 0.78 -10.23
C PRO A 295 -11.30 1.24 -8.78
N GLY A 296 -10.99 0.31 -7.86
CA GLY A 296 -10.63 0.62 -6.48
C GLY A 296 -11.66 1.48 -5.78
N SER A 297 -12.95 1.08 -5.84
CA SER A 297 -14.04 1.91 -5.30
C SER A 297 -14.10 1.88 -3.80
N ASP A 298 -13.84 0.71 -3.22
CA ASP A 298 -13.63 0.58 -1.79
C ASP A 298 -12.17 0.77 -1.44
N ASP A 299 -11.27 0.18 -2.20
CA ASP A 299 -9.82 0.27 -2.02
C ASP A 299 -9.14 1.20 -3.06
N ASN A 300 -8.89 2.52 -2.79
CA ASN A 300 -9.36 3.23 -1.60
C ASN A 300 -10.04 4.57 -1.98
N ALA A 301 -10.92 4.53 -3.00
CA ALA A 301 -11.74 5.71 -3.27
C ALA A 301 -12.72 6.01 -2.13
N SER A 302 -13.09 5.00 -1.33
CA SER A 302 -13.96 5.16 -0.17
C SER A 302 -13.32 6.01 0.92
N GLY A 303 -12.11 5.68 1.35
CA GLY A 303 -11.36 6.45 2.34
C GLY A 303 -11.07 7.87 1.87
N LEU A 304 -10.68 8.03 0.59
CA LEU A 304 -10.45 9.36 0.01
C LEU A 304 -11.74 10.18 -0.09
N ALA A 305 -12.89 9.56 -0.37
CA ALA A 305 -14.18 10.25 -0.38
C ALA A 305 -14.56 10.75 1.02
N VAL A 306 -14.34 9.95 2.07
CA VAL A 306 -14.54 10.37 3.48
C VAL A 306 -13.59 11.50 3.86
N LEU A 307 -12.31 11.39 3.51
CA LEU A 307 -11.32 12.46 3.76
C LEU A 307 -11.79 13.80 3.16
N LEU A 308 -12.22 13.80 1.90
CA LEU A 308 -12.72 14.99 1.22
C LEU A 308 -14.03 15.52 1.84
N GLU A 309 -14.93 14.63 2.31
CA GLU A 309 -16.16 15.02 3.00
C GLU A 309 -15.87 15.71 4.33
N VAL A 310 -14.95 15.14 5.12
CA VAL A 310 -14.50 15.71 6.39
C VAL A 310 -13.81 17.07 6.16
N ALA A 311 -12.96 17.17 5.15
CA ALA A 311 -12.29 18.41 4.79
C ALA A 311 -13.30 19.52 4.42
N GLU A 312 -14.30 19.20 3.59
CA GLU A 312 -15.34 20.16 3.18
C GLU A 312 -16.11 20.69 4.39
N LEU A 313 -16.53 19.82 5.28
CA LEU A 313 -17.36 20.17 6.43
C LEU A 313 -16.57 20.86 7.55
N LEU A 314 -15.26 20.60 7.67
CA LEU A 314 -14.41 21.26 8.68
C LEU A 314 -13.76 22.56 8.22
N ARG A 315 -14.01 23.00 7.00
CA ARG A 315 -13.46 24.26 6.50
C ARG A 315 -13.95 25.50 7.27
N THR A 316 -15.19 25.48 7.73
CA THR A 316 -15.84 26.67 8.32
C THR A 316 -15.97 26.69 9.83
N PRO A 317 -16.16 25.57 10.55
CA PRO A 317 -16.24 25.65 12.01
C PRO A 317 -14.89 26.02 12.62
N PRO A 318 -14.89 26.82 13.73
CA PRO A 318 -13.65 27.20 14.37
C PRO A 318 -12.96 26.00 15.00
N VAL A 319 -11.68 25.86 14.72
CA VAL A 319 -10.79 24.85 15.30
C VAL A 319 -9.58 25.52 15.97
N ARG A 320 -9.04 24.89 16.99
CA ARG A 320 -7.86 25.36 17.73
C ARG A 320 -6.60 24.64 17.30
N ARG A 321 -6.75 23.39 16.85
CA ARG A 321 -5.65 22.58 16.31
C ARG A 321 -5.61 22.72 14.81
N GLY A 322 -4.43 22.55 14.23
CA GLY A 322 -4.27 22.44 12.78
C GLY A 322 -4.95 21.18 12.25
N LEU A 323 -5.47 21.29 11.05
CA LEU A 323 -5.97 20.16 10.28
C LEU A 323 -5.07 19.99 9.05
N LEU A 324 -4.60 18.77 8.81
CA LEU A 324 -3.89 18.40 7.60
C LEU A 324 -4.59 17.20 6.98
N PHE A 325 -5.03 17.38 5.75
CA PHE A 325 -5.60 16.32 4.93
C PHE A 325 -4.56 15.87 3.91
N ALA A 326 -4.25 14.58 3.89
CA ALA A 326 -3.22 14.01 3.04
C ALA A 326 -3.75 12.89 2.18
N ALA A 327 -3.69 13.04 0.85
CA ALA A 327 -3.93 11.97 -0.09
C ALA A 327 -2.58 11.43 -0.57
N PHE A 328 -2.29 10.18 -0.24
CA PHE A 328 -1.02 9.53 -0.53
C PHE A 328 -1.09 8.70 -1.82
N GLY A 329 0.04 8.54 -2.49
CA GLY A 329 0.16 7.66 -3.64
C GLY A 329 1.22 6.60 -3.41
N GLY A 330 1.12 5.48 -4.16
CA GLY A 330 2.08 4.38 -4.04
C GLY A 330 1.96 3.61 -2.73
N GLU A 331 0.78 3.63 -2.10
CA GLU A 331 0.46 2.82 -0.93
C GLU A 331 0.58 1.35 -1.28
N GLU A 332 -0.11 0.94 -2.33
CA GLU A 332 -0.25 -0.42 -2.85
C GLU A 332 1.08 -1.07 -3.26
N GLN A 333 2.11 -0.27 -3.46
CA GLN A 333 3.43 -0.73 -3.85
C GLN A 333 4.47 -0.60 -2.74
N GLY A 334 4.07 -0.19 -1.54
CA GLY A 334 4.95 -0.17 -0.37
C GLY A 334 4.99 1.15 0.38
N LEU A 335 3.85 1.84 0.53
CA LEU A 335 3.69 3.04 1.36
C LEU A 335 4.63 4.20 0.98
N PHE A 336 4.96 4.35 -0.32
CA PHE A 336 5.99 5.31 -0.74
C PHE A 336 5.63 6.75 -0.42
N GLY A 337 4.38 7.13 -0.67
CA GLY A 337 3.91 8.49 -0.42
C GLY A 337 3.84 8.85 1.06
N SER A 338 3.25 7.99 1.86
CA SER A 338 3.15 8.18 3.31
C SER A 338 4.50 8.12 4.00
N THR A 339 5.42 7.24 3.56
CA THR A 339 6.81 7.19 4.03
C THR A 339 7.51 8.53 3.82
N ALA A 340 7.46 9.07 2.60
CA ALA A 340 8.07 10.37 2.30
C ALA A 340 7.44 11.50 3.13
N CYS A 341 6.14 11.45 3.40
CA CYS A 341 5.48 12.44 4.24
C CYS A 341 5.89 12.31 5.71
N ALA A 342 5.96 11.10 6.25
CA ALA A 342 6.37 10.84 7.63
C ALA A 342 7.83 11.25 7.89
N GLU A 343 8.72 10.99 6.92
CA GLU A 343 10.13 11.43 6.99
C GLU A 343 10.25 12.96 7.05
N VAL A 344 9.48 13.68 6.22
CA VAL A 344 9.43 15.16 6.27
C VAL A 344 8.84 15.63 7.60
N ALA A 345 7.74 15.04 8.06
CA ALA A 345 7.12 15.39 9.33
C ALA A 345 8.08 15.23 10.50
N ALA A 346 8.86 14.13 10.53
CA ALA A 346 9.87 13.91 11.56
C ALA A 346 11.04 14.90 11.45
N ALA A 347 11.57 15.13 10.24
CA ALA A 347 12.69 16.04 10.00
C ALA A 347 12.33 17.51 10.35
N GLU A 348 11.13 17.94 10.04
CA GLU A 348 10.61 19.27 10.32
C GLU A 348 9.94 19.38 11.71
N GLN A 349 9.92 18.28 12.47
CA GLN A 349 9.37 18.19 13.83
C GLN A 349 7.90 18.65 13.91
N TRP A 350 7.07 18.17 12.98
CA TRP A 350 5.65 18.46 13.01
C TRP A 350 5.02 17.94 14.30
N ARG A 351 4.19 18.77 14.92
CA ARG A 351 3.48 18.43 16.16
C ARG A 351 2.18 17.70 15.85
N ILE A 352 2.26 16.49 15.36
CA ILE A 352 1.09 15.66 15.06
C ILE A 352 0.60 15.03 16.37
N ASP A 353 -0.64 15.37 16.76
CA ASP A 353 -1.29 14.76 17.92
C ASP A 353 -1.79 13.34 17.60
N VAL A 354 -2.34 13.18 16.39
CA VAL A 354 -2.82 11.89 15.88
C VAL A 354 -2.84 11.87 14.35
N VAL A 355 -2.51 10.74 13.79
CA VAL A 355 -2.75 10.35 12.39
C VAL A 355 -4.01 9.49 12.35
N ILE A 356 -4.97 9.85 11.50
CA ILE A 356 -6.22 9.09 11.27
C ILE A 356 -6.20 8.63 9.83
N ASN A 357 -5.95 7.35 9.64
CA ASN A 357 -5.91 6.71 8.32
C ASN A 357 -7.27 6.11 7.97
N LEU A 358 -7.70 6.31 6.73
CA LEU A 358 -8.95 5.81 6.20
C LEU A 358 -8.63 4.86 5.05
N ASP A 359 -8.98 3.59 5.21
CA ASP A 359 -8.64 2.58 4.23
C ASP A 359 -9.72 1.50 4.16
N MET A 360 -10.34 1.32 2.98
CA MET A 360 -11.42 0.37 2.74
C MET A 360 -12.56 0.50 3.77
N VAL A 361 -13.43 1.47 3.58
CA VAL A 361 -14.45 1.85 4.58
C VAL A 361 -15.89 1.84 4.04
N ALA A 362 -16.12 1.28 2.84
CA ALA A 362 -17.44 1.29 2.21
C ALA A 362 -18.07 -0.09 2.01
N PHE A 363 -17.32 -1.19 2.20
CA PHE A 363 -17.91 -2.51 2.20
C PHE A 363 -18.65 -2.76 3.51
N GLN A 364 -19.87 -3.23 3.41
CA GLN A 364 -20.71 -3.63 4.55
C GLN A 364 -20.82 -5.14 4.60
N ASP A 365 -20.26 -5.76 5.64
CA ASP A 365 -20.42 -7.20 5.87
C ASP A 365 -21.91 -7.54 6.12
N PRO A 366 -22.55 -8.35 5.26
CA PRO A 366 -23.96 -8.73 5.48
C PRO A 366 -24.22 -9.46 6.79
N ALA A 367 -23.21 -10.13 7.34
CA ALA A 367 -23.33 -10.83 8.63
C ALA A 367 -23.21 -9.87 9.83
N ARG A 368 -22.54 -8.73 9.65
CA ARG A 368 -22.30 -7.73 10.70
C ARG A 368 -22.41 -6.30 10.12
N PRO A 369 -23.61 -5.89 9.69
CA PRO A 369 -23.80 -4.71 8.86
C PRO A 369 -23.46 -3.36 9.52
N SER A 370 -23.35 -3.32 10.84
CA SER A 370 -22.96 -2.09 11.56
C SER A 370 -21.50 -2.07 11.99
N LEU A 371 -20.72 -3.13 11.71
CA LEU A 371 -19.36 -3.24 12.22
C LEU A 371 -18.37 -2.41 11.42
N VAL A 372 -17.53 -1.67 12.13
CA VAL A 372 -16.32 -1.00 11.63
C VAL A 372 -15.16 -1.30 12.59
N ARG A 373 -13.96 -1.42 12.06
CA ARG A 373 -12.75 -1.58 12.86
C ARG A 373 -12.05 -0.25 13.07
N VAL A 374 -11.61 -0.03 14.29
CA VAL A 374 -10.71 1.05 14.65
C VAL A 374 -9.42 0.43 15.14
N GLU A 375 -8.37 0.62 14.36
CA GLU A 375 -7.05 0.04 14.55
C GLU A 375 -6.15 1.01 15.32
N TYR A 376 -5.35 0.51 16.25
CA TYR A 376 -4.26 1.24 16.90
C TYR A 376 -3.21 0.26 17.42
N ASP A 377 -1.96 0.72 17.61
CA ASP A 377 -0.90 -0.14 18.14
C ASP A 377 -1.27 -0.66 19.54
N GLN A 378 -1.23 -1.98 19.70
CA GLN A 378 -1.49 -2.68 20.94
C GLN A 378 -0.21 -3.20 21.61
N GLY A 379 0.93 -2.56 21.29
CA GLY A 379 2.24 -2.83 21.86
C GLY A 379 3.14 -3.67 20.98
N ASN A 380 2.85 -3.73 19.67
CA ASN A 380 3.63 -4.54 18.72
C ASN A 380 4.65 -3.73 17.91
N HIS A 381 4.51 -2.40 17.84
CA HIS A 381 5.32 -1.55 16.98
C HIS A 381 6.13 -0.52 17.78
N HIS A 382 5.55 0.62 18.13
CA HIS A 382 6.27 1.70 18.81
C HIS A 382 5.72 1.96 20.21
N PRO A 383 6.30 1.41 21.27
CA PRO A 383 5.71 1.40 22.62
C PRO A 383 5.54 2.79 23.26
N GLY A 384 6.14 3.83 22.69
CA GLY A 384 6.07 5.19 23.22
C GLY A 384 4.75 5.91 22.96
N ASN A 385 3.95 5.48 22.00
CA ASN A 385 2.71 6.13 21.58
C ASN A 385 1.43 5.32 21.84
N ASP A 386 1.51 4.03 22.24
CA ASP A 386 0.38 3.12 22.45
C ASP A 386 -0.76 3.73 23.30
N ALA A 387 -0.40 4.36 24.40
CA ALA A 387 -1.39 4.96 25.29
C ALA A 387 -2.16 6.12 24.62
N ALA A 388 -1.49 6.91 23.79
CA ALA A 388 -2.09 8.00 23.03
C ALA A 388 -2.95 7.45 21.89
N ALA A 389 -2.44 6.50 21.11
CA ALA A 389 -3.16 5.86 20.01
C ALA A 389 -4.44 5.19 20.53
N LYS A 390 -4.35 4.43 21.62
CA LYS A 390 -5.51 3.83 22.30
C LYS A 390 -6.53 4.88 22.76
N ALA A 391 -6.09 6.00 23.32
CA ALA A 391 -7.01 7.04 23.77
C ALA A 391 -7.78 7.66 22.58
N PHE A 392 -7.14 7.86 21.43
CA PHE A 392 -7.79 8.32 20.22
C PHE A 392 -8.74 7.26 19.62
N GLY A 393 -8.35 5.99 19.63
CA GLY A 393 -9.23 4.88 19.21
C GLY A 393 -10.51 4.81 20.07
N LEU A 394 -10.38 4.93 21.38
CA LEU A 394 -11.53 4.97 22.30
C LEU A 394 -12.41 6.23 22.08
N LEU A 395 -11.81 7.39 21.78
CA LEU A 395 -12.54 8.60 21.42
C LEU A 395 -13.36 8.39 20.14
N MET A 396 -12.79 7.73 19.14
CA MET A 396 -13.49 7.40 17.90
C MET A 396 -14.65 6.42 18.14
N ALA A 397 -14.45 5.40 18.96
CA ALA A 397 -15.54 4.49 19.35
C ALA A 397 -16.66 5.22 20.09
N GLN A 398 -16.33 6.20 20.94
CA GLN A 398 -17.33 7.03 21.60
C GLN A 398 -18.08 7.90 20.59
N ALA A 399 -17.40 8.48 19.60
CA ALA A 399 -18.04 9.24 18.51
C ALA A 399 -18.99 8.37 17.69
N ALA A 400 -18.61 7.12 17.39
CA ALA A 400 -19.50 6.14 16.75
C ALA A 400 -20.78 5.93 17.56
N ALA A 401 -20.64 5.68 18.86
CA ALA A 401 -21.78 5.42 19.76
C ALA A 401 -22.72 6.64 19.92
N ASP A 402 -22.17 7.86 19.93
CA ASP A 402 -22.94 9.08 20.14
C ASP A 402 -23.65 9.60 18.88
N TYR A 403 -23.06 9.38 17.67
CA TYR A 403 -23.48 10.05 16.45
C TYR A 403 -23.84 9.12 15.28
N THR A 404 -23.68 7.79 15.45
CA THR A 404 -23.92 6.81 14.39
C THR A 404 -24.65 5.56 14.90
N ASN A 405 -24.93 4.63 13.97
CA ASN A 405 -25.41 3.29 14.31
C ASN A 405 -24.30 2.23 14.20
N LEU A 406 -23.04 2.66 14.11
CA LEU A 406 -21.91 1.75 13.97
C LEU A 406 -21.55 1.08 15.30
N ALA A 407 -21.11 -0.15 15.21
CA ALA A 407 -20.44 -0.88 16.29
C ALA A 407 -18.94 -0.91 15.99
N VAL A 408 -18.12 -0.51 16.94
CA VAL A 408 -16.66 -0.47 16.77
C VAL A 408 -16.03 -1.71 17.38
N GLU A 409 -15.19 -2.37 16.58
CA GLU A 409 -14.24 -3.38 17.03
C GLU A 409 -12.83 -2.75 17.04
N HIS A 410 -12.12 -2.90 18.18
CA HIS A 410 -10.74 -2.46 18.26
C HIS A 410 -9.81 -3.60 17.86
N THR A 411 -8.94 -3.31 16.89
CA THR A 411 -7.91 -4.24 16.43
C THR A 411 -6.53 -3.60 16.48
N ASP A 412 -5.49 -4.41 16.35
CA ASP A 412 -4.15 -3.91 16.23
C ASP A 412 -3.96 -3.23 14.87
N ILE A 413 -3.03 -2.27 14.79
CA ILE A 413 -2.65 -1.72 13.51
C ILE A 413 -2.01 -2.82 12.67
N TRP A 414 -2.24 -2.74 11.36
CA TRP A 414 -1.76 -3.76 10.47
C TRP A 414 -0.81 -3.19 9.44
N ASN A 415 -1.32 -2.72 8.33
CA ASN A 415 -0.45 -2.22 7.28
C ASN A 415 -1.19 -1.30 6.33
N SER A 416 -1.03 -0.03 6.53
CA SER A 416 -1.52 1.03 5.68
C SER A 416 -0.72 2.32 5.94
N ASP A 417 -1.14 3.44 5.40
CA ASP A 417 -0.41 4.72 5.41
C ASP A 417 -0.11 5.29 6.82
N TYR A 418 -0.70 4.76 7.87
CA TYR A 418 -0.34 5.13 9.25
C TYR A 418 1.00 4.54 9.69
N MET A 419 1.45 3.41 9.12
CA MET A 419 2.66 2.69 9.57
C MET A 419 3.95 3.51 9.52
N PRO A 420 4.23 4.30 8.46
CA PRO A 420 5.41 5.15 8.47
C PRO A 420 5.40 6.21 9.59
N PHE A 421 4.23 6.74 9.93
CA PHE A 421 4.09 7.70 11.03
C PHE A 421 4.26 7.02 12.39
N GLU A 422 3.70 5.84 12.55
CA GLU A 422 3.88 4.99 13.72
C GLU A 422 5.36 4.70 13.97
N ALA A 423 6.10 4.32 12.92
CA ALA A 423 7.55 4.08 12.99
C ALA A 423 8.36 5.32 13.40
N MET A 424 7.83 6.54 13.17
CA MET A 424 8.42 7.80 13.61
C MET A 424 7.95 8.24 15.00
N GLY A 425 7.13 7.41 15.70
CA GLY A 425 6.65 7.65 17.06
C GLY A 425 5.41 8.52 17.17
N TYR A 426 4.71 8.81 16.07
CA TYR A 426 3.42 9.51 16.10
C TYR A 426 2.31 8.56 16.48
N ALA A 427 1.38 9.01 17.33
CA ALA A 427 0.18 8.24 17.61
C ALA A 427 -0.67 8.12 16.34
N ALA A 428 -1.05 6.90 15.97
CA ALA A 428 -1.79 6.63 14.77
C ALA A 428 -2.99 5.70 15.04
N ILE A 429 -4.09 5.96 14.35
CA ILE A 429 -5.27 5.09 14.32
C ILE A 429 -5.72 4.88 12.88
N GLY A 430 -6.23 3.67 12.59
CA GLY A 430 -6.83 3.32 11.32
C GLY A 430 -8.34 3.14 11.45
N VAL A 431 -9.06 3.41 10.37
CA VAL A 431 -10.47 3.04 10.20
C VAL A 431 -10.55 2.07 9.04
N TYR A 432 -11.15 0.91 9.29
CA TYR A 432 -11.25 -0.18 8.35
C TYR A 432 -12.62 -0.86 8.43
N GLU A 433 -13.07 -1.46 7.34
CA GLU A 433 -14.34 -2.19 7.27
C GLU A 433 -14.43 -3.38 8.23
N GLY A 434 -15.66 -3.76 8.59
CA GLY A 434 -15.92 -4.82 9.57
C GLY A 434 -15.87 -6.26 9.03
N GLY A 435 -15.63 -6.46 7.73
CA GLY A 435 -15.70 -7.77 7.08
C GLY A 435 -14.56 -8.04 6.12
N GLU A 436 -14.70 -9.09 5.33
CA GLU A 436 -13.80 -9.42 4.22
C GLU A 436 -14.48 -9.06 2.91
N ASN A 437 -13.98 -8.03 2.23
CA ASN A 437 -14.51 -7.60 0.95
C ASN A 437 -14.14 -8.61 -0.15
N PRO A 438 -15.11 -9.28 -0.78
CA PRO A 438 -14.83 -10.25 -1.84
C PRO A 438 -14.24 -9.60 -3.11
N ASN A 439 -14.33 -8.26 -3.23
CA ASN A 439 -13.83 -7.48 -4.38
C ASN A 439 -12.43 -6.89 -4.13
N TYR A 440 -11.84 -7.10 -2.94
CA TYR A 440 -10.51 -6.60 -2.61
C TYR A 440 -9.47 -6.97 -3.68
N HIS A 441 -8.73 -5.98 -4.18
CA HIS A 441 -7.73 -6.09 -5.26
C HIS A 441 -8.27 -6.77 -6.52
N LYS A 442 -9.53 -6.50 -6.87
CA LYS A 442 -10.15 -7.04 -8.08
C LYS A 442 -10.72 -5.95 -8.99
N THR A 443 -10.81 -6.29 -10.27
CA THR A 443 -11.51 -5.46 -11.27
C THR A 443 -13.00 -5.29 -10.95
N THR A 444 -13.54 -6.10 -10.04
CA THR A 444 -14.92 -6.04 -9.56
C THR A 444 -15.12 -5.08 -8.37
N ASP A 445 -14.06 -4.43 -7.86
CA ASP A 445 -14.20 -3.37 -6.86
C ASP A 445 -14.70 -2.08 -7.51
N THR A 446 -15.99 -2.05 -7.81
CA THR A 446 -16.67 -0.98 -8.55
C THR A 446 -17.61 -0.17 -7.66
N ALA A 447 -18.04 1.00 -8.16
CA ALA A 447 -18.93 1.90 -7.41
C ALA A 447 -20.30 1.27 -7.04
N GLU A 448 -20.68 0.20 -7.72
CA GLU A 448 -21.92 -0.55 -7.44
C GLU A 448 -21.78 -1.51 -6.26
N THR A 449 -20.54 -1.83 -5.84
CA THR A 449 -20.28 -2.77 -4.74
C THR A 449 -20.14 -2.10 -3.38
N VAL A 450 -20.09 -0.76 -3.33
CA VAL A 450 -19.97 0.00 -2.09
C VAL A 450 -21.33 0.33 -1.48
N ASN A 451 -21.41 0.39 -0.16
CA ASN A 451 -22.59 0.81 0.57
C ASN A 451 -22.47 2.27 1.03
N LEU A 452 -23.17 3.17 0.35
CA LEU A 452 -23.10 4.60 0.61
C LEU A 452 -23.71 5.02 1.96
N ASP A 453 -24.71 4.30 2.45
CA ASP A 453 -25.32 4.59 3.76
C ASP A 453 -24.35 4.19 4.89
N HIS A 454 -23.71 3.04 4.77
CA HIS A 454 -22.64 2.62 5.68
C HIS A 454 -21.46 3.62 5.66
N LEU A 455 -21.00 3.98 4.47
CA LEU A 455 -19.92 4.95 4.29
C LEU A 455 -20.25 6.32 4.92
N ALA A 456 -21.51 6.76 4.83
CA ALA A 456 -21.94 7.99 5.48
C ALA A 456 -21.92 7.89 7.00
N GLU A 457 -22.24 6.74 7.59
CA GLU A 457 -22.08 6.52 9.04
C GLU A 457 -20.59 6.58 9.43
N VAL A 458 -19.69 5.96 8.64
CA VAL A 458 -18.23 6.07 8.87
C VAL A 458 -17.78 7.53 8.77
N ALA A 459 -18.21 8.26 7.75
CA ALA A 459 -17.87 9.69 7.60
C ALA A 459 -18.36 10.53 8.80
N ARG A 460 -19.54 10.24 9.36
CA ARG A 460 -20.05 10.90 10.58
C ARG A 460 -19.16 10.60 11.79
N MET A 461 -18.77 9.35 11.98
CA MET A 461 -17.87 8.94 13.06
C MET A 461 -16.53 9.67 12.97
N VAL A 462 -15.90 9.66 11.80
CA VAL A 462 -14.62 10.31 11.56
C VAL A 462 -14.73 11.82 11.77
N LEU A 463 -15.74 12.46 11.17
CA LEU A 463 -16.00 13.90 11.31
C LEU A 463 -16.19 14.33 12.77
N ALA A 464 -17.01 13.58 13.53
CA ALA A 464 -17.23 13.83 14.95
C ALA A 464 -15.94 13.71 15.75
N THR A 465 -15.12 12.73 15.45
CA THR A 465 -13.81 12.49 16.10
C THR A 465 -12.85 13.63 15.82
N VAL A 466 -12.61 13.93 14.53
CA VAL A 466 -11.68 15.00 14.11
C VAL A 466 -12.09 16.33 14.69
N TYR A 467 -13.36 16.70 14.61
CA TYR A 467 -13.84 17.97 15.16
C TYR A 467 -13.72 18.03 16.70
N SER A 468 -13.98 16.92 17.39
CA SER A 468 -13.85 16.85 18.86
C SER A 468 -12.39 17.01 19.33
N ILE A 469 -11.43 16.54 18.53
CA ILE A 469 -9.99 16.73 18.82
C ILE A 469 -9.56 18.15 18.47
N ALA A 470 -10.05 18.70 17.36
CA ALA A 470 -9.56 19.95 16.79
C ALA A 470 -10.10 21.23 17.46
N ARG A 471 -11.27 21.19 18.11
CA ARG A 471 -11.95 22.35 18.73
C ARG A 471 -11.39 22.84 20.07
#